data_adcf5de9ace81135795a82217b67b72e
#
_entry.id   adcf5de9ace81135795a82217b67b72e
#
_cell.length_a   1.000
_cell.length_b   1.000
_cell.length_c   1.000
_cell.angle_alpha   90.00
_cell.angle_beta   90.00
_cell.angle_gamma   90.00
#
_symmetry.space_group_name_H-M   'P 1'
#
loop_
_entity.id
_entity.type
_entity.pdbx_description
1 polymer ?
#
loop_
_entity_poly.entity_id
_entity_poly.type
_entity_poly.pdbx_seq_one_letter_code
_entity_poly.pdbx_strand_id
1 'polypeptide(L)'
;MFTKIISTGSYLPENTVTNHDLEQQVDTSDEWIRARTGIEHRRIALNDQNTSDLAYEAAKRAIDKAGIAAESIDLVVVGTMTPDVVSPNVGTILQERL
;
A
#
# COMPACT_ATOMS: atom_id res chain seq x y z
N MET A 1 5.42 -4.42 30.28
CA MET A 1 5.69 -4.56 28.81
C MET A 1 4.84 -3.57 28.05
N PHE A 2 5.39 -2.90 27.09
CA PHE A 2 4.65 -1.96 26.24
C PHE A 2 5.19 -2.00 24.81
N THR A 3 4.36 -1.58 23.88
CA THR A 3 4.71 -1.53 22.46
C THR A 3 4.95 -0.08 22.05
N LYS A 4 5.95 0.13 21.21
CA LYS A 4 6.29 1.46 20.70
C LYS A 4 6.34 1.41 19.17
N ILE A 5 5.71 2.37 18.51
CA ILE A 5 5.86 2.58 17.07
C ILE A 5 7.12 3.42 16.86
N ILE A 6 8.11 2.88 16.16
CA ILE A 6 9.38 3.58 15.92
C ILE A 6 9.44 4.28 14.57
N SER A 7 8.64 3.83 13.60
CA SER A 7 8.61 4.45 12.28
C SER A 7 7.34 4.06 11.52
N THR A 8 7.03 4.84 10.51
CA THR A 8 6.00 4.55 9.51
C THR A 8 6.56 4.81 8.12
N GLY A 9 6.00 4.13 7.14
CA GLY A 9 6.35 4.35 5.74
C GLY A 9 5.14 4.12 4.87
N SER A 10 5.06 4.84 3.76
CA SER A 10 3.98 4.73 2.80
C SER A 10 4.50 4.80 1.37
N TYR A 11 3.74 4.23 0.46
CA TYR A 11 4.00 4.33 -0.96
C TYR A 11 2.69 4.48 -1.71
N LEU A 12 2.64 5.44 -2.62
CA LEU A 12 1.50 5.67 -3.52
C LEU A 12 1.97 5.50 -4.95
N PRO A 13 1.30 4.64 -5.75
CA PRO A 13 1.60 4.54 -7.18
C PRO A 13 1.45 5.89 -7.88
N GLU A 14 2.13 6.06 -9.00
CA GLU A 14 2.13 7.34 -9.74
C GLU A 14 0.81 7.62 -10.45
N ASN A 15 0.08 6.58 -10.87
CA ASN A 15 -1.15 6.72 -11.63
C ASN A 15 -2.29 7.25 -10.74
N THR A 16 -2.63 8.52 -10.93
CA THR A 16 -3.72 9.18 -10.19
C THR A 16 -5.01 9.10 -11.01
N VAL A 17 -6.08 8.62 -10.37
CA VAL A 17 -7.43 8.57 -10.94
C VAL A 17 -8.34 9.48 -10.13
N THR A 18 -8.90 10.50 -10.76
CA THR A 18 -9.80 11.46 -10.12
C THR A 18 -11.24 10.96 -10.13
N ASN A 19 -12.10 11.62 -9.34
CA ASN A 19 -13.55 11.35 -9.39
C ASN A 19 -14.11 11.62 -10.79
N HIS A 20 -13.62 12.65 -11.47
CA HIS A 20 -14.02 12.96 -12.84
C HIS A 20 -13.64 11.85 -13.81
N ASP A 21 -12.47 11.22 -13.62
CA ASP A 21 -12.08 10.05 -14.42
C ASP A 21 -13.06 8.89 -14.20
N LEU A 22 -13.49 8.67 -12.96
CA LEU A 22 -14.46 7.61 -12.63
C LEU A 22 -15.84 7.86 -13.23
N GLU A 23 -16.27 9.11 -13.34
CA GLU A 23 -17.55 9.48 -13.98
C GLU A 23 -17.62 8.98 -15.43
N GLN A 24 -16.47 8.82 -16.09
CA GLN A 24 -16.38 8.33 -17.46
C GLN A 24 -16.55 6.82 -17.57
N GLN A 25 -16.39 6.09 -16.46
CA GLN A 25 -16.35 4.63 -16.46
C GLN A 25 -17.54 3.99 -15.77
N VAL A 26 -18.08 4.64 -14.74
CA VAL A 26 -19.20 4.11 -13.94
C VAL A 26 -20.21 5.21 -13.67
N ASP A 27 -21.43 4.80 -13.30
CA ASP A 27 -22.53 5.72 -12.99
C ASP A 27 -22.31 6.31 -11.59
N THR A 28 -21.57 7.42 -11.54
CA THR A 28 -21.26 8.14 -10.32
C THR A 28 -21.00 9.62 -10.63
N SER A 29 -20.78 10.42 -9.58
CA SER A 29 -20.40 11.82 -9.73
C SER A 29 -19.36 12.21 -8.68
N ASP A 30 -18.52 13.20 -8.98
CA ASP A 30 -17.58 13.79 -8.04
C ASP A 30 -18.30 14.26 -6.77
N GLU A 31 -19.41 14.96 -6.92
CA GLU A 31 -20.21 15.47 -5.80
C GLU A 31 -20.68 14.35 -4.88
N TRP A 32 -21.18 13.24 -5.44
CA TRP A 32 -21.65 12.10 -4.67
C TRP A 32 -20.52 11.42 -3.92
N ILE A 33 -19.38 11.19 -4.59
CA ILE A 33 -18.21 10.54 -3.97
C ILE A 33 -17.64 11.39 -2.83
N ARG A 34 -17.49 12.68 -3.06
CA ARG A 34 -16.95 13.61 -2.04
C ARG A 34 -17.88 13.73 -0.84
N ALA A 35 -19.19 13.81 -1.08
CA ALA A 35 -20.16 13.89 0.02
C ALA A 35 -20.19 12.63 0.89
N ARG A 36 -19.96 11.46 0.29
CA ARG A 36 -19.99 10.16 1.00
C ARG A 36 -18.67 9.77 1.64
N THR A 37 -17.55 10.09 1.01
CA THR A 37 -16.24 9.57 1.40
C THR A 37 -15.19 10.65 1.65
N GLY A 38 -15.39 11.87 1.14
CA GLY A 38 -14.37 12.90 1.16
C GLY A 38 -13.23 12.66 0.17
N ILE A 39 -13.27 11.57 -0.59
CA ILE A 39 -12.21 11.20 -1.52
C ILE A 39 -12.34 11.99 -2.82
N GLU A 40 -11.26 12.60 -3.26
CA GLU A 40 -11.19 13.36 -4.51
C GLU A 40 -10.46 12.59 -5.61
N HIS A 41 -9.46 11.78 -5.22
CA HIS A 41 -8.66 10.97 -6.14
C HIS A 41 -8.11 9.74 -5.43
N ARG A 42 -7.63 8.76 -6.20
CA ARG A 42 -6.94 7.56 -5.71
C ARG A 42 -5.77 7.25 -6.61
N ARG A 43 -4.91 6.42 -6.09
CA ARG A 43 -3.74 5.94 -6.82
C ARG A 43 -3.98 4.50 -7.22
N ILE A 44 -3.71 4.18 -8.46
CA ILE A 44 -3.89 2.84 -9.01
C ILE A 44 -2.53 2.29 -9.41
N ALA A 45 -2.25 1.05 -8.99
CA ALA A 45 -1.01 0.38 -9.34
C ALA A 45 -0.84 0.29 -10.87
N LEU A 46 0.40 0.39 -11.33
CA LEU A 46 0.74 0.16 -12.73
C LEU A 46 0.57 -1.33 -13.07
N ASN A 47 0.50 -1.66 -14.36
CA ASN A 47 0.24 -3.03 -14.81
C ASN A 47 1.28 -4.07 -14.32
N ASP A 48 2.50 -3.62 -14.06
CA ASP A 48 3.61 -4.44 -13.58
C ASP A 48 3.81 -4.38 -12.06
N GLN A 49 2.91 -3.70 -11.34
CA GLN A 49 2.99 -3.55 -9.88
C GLN A 49 1.93 -4.42 -9.20
N ASN A 50 2.38 -5.27 -8.30
CA ASN A 50 1.55 -6.11 -7.45
C ASN A 50 1.52 -5.56 -6.01
N THR A 51 0.66 -6.12 -5.17
CA THR A 51 0.56 -5.74 -3.76
C THR A 51 1.91 -5.83 -3.05
N SER A 52 2.70 -6.87 -3.31
CA SER A 52 4.02 -7.02 -2.70
C SER A 52 4.99 -5.91 -3.12
N ASP A 53 4.89 -5.40 -4.34
CA ASP A 53 5.74 -4.30 -4.81
C ASP A 53 5.44 -3.01 -4.05
N LEU A 54 4.15 -2.70 -3.88
CA LEU A 54 3.73 -1.52 -3.14
C LEU A 54 4.12 -1.63 -1.66
N ALA A 55 3.90 -2.80 -1.07
CA ALA A 55 4.24 -3.07 0.33
C ALA A 55 5.75 -3.01 0.57
N TYR A 56 6.55 -3.53 -0.37
CA TYR A 56 8.02 -3.47 -0.30
C TYR A 56 8.52 -2.03 -0.22
N GLU A 57 8.03 -1.17 -1.11
CA GLU A 57 8.44 0.24 -1.11
C GLU A 57 8.07 0.95 0.20
N ALA A 58 6.87 0.70 0.70
CA ALA A 58 6.43 1.28 1.97
C ALA A 58 7.27 0.77 3.14
N ALA A 59 7.51 -0.54 3.21
CA ALA A 59 8.30 -1.16 4.27
C ALA A 59 9.75 -0.68 4.25
N LYS A 60 10.36 -0.60 3.07
CA LYS A 60 11.71 -0.11 2.91
C LYS A 60 11.86 1.32 3.43
N ARG A 61 10.92 2.19 3.10
CA ARG A 61 10.90 3.57 3.59
C ARG A 61 10.80 3.64 5.11
N ALA A 62 9.97 2.78 5.71
CA ALA A 62 9.83 2.71 7.16
C ALA A 62 11.12 2.24 7.83
N ILE A 63 11.76 1.23 7.29
CA ILE A 63 13.04 0.67 7.81
C ILE A 63 14.15 1.70 7.71
N ASP A 64 14.29 2.34 6.55
CA ASP A 64 15.31 3.36 6.33
C ASP A 64 15.12 4.55 7.28
N LYS A 65 13.88 5.00 7.46
CA LYS A 65 13.55 6.09 8.38
C LYS A 65 13.81 5.73 9.84
N ALA A 66 13.58 4.47 10.22
CA ALA A 66 13.87 3.98 11.56
C ALA A 66 15.37 3.83 11.84
N GLY A 67 16.19 3.73 10.80
CA GLY A 67 17.63 3.53 10.92
C GLY A 67 18.00 2.16 11.46
N ILE A 68 17.18 1.14 11.21
CA ILE A 68 17.43 -0.25 11.64
C ILE A 68 17.83 -1.13 10.46
N ALA A 69 18.47 -2.25 10.76
CA ALA A 69 18.76 -3.27 9.76
C ALA A 69 17.53 -4.14 9.53
N ALA A 70 17.27 -4.54 8.28
CA ALA A 70 16.15 -5.43 7.96
C ALA A 70 16.24 -6.75 8.72
N GLU A 71 17.44 -7.26 8.94
CA GLU A 71 17.71 -8.50 9.66
C GLU A 71 17.28 -8.45 11.14
N SER A 72 17.08 -7.25 11.69
CA SER A 72 16.60 -7.07 13.07
C SER A 72 15.09 -7.29 13.23
N ILE A 73 14.38 -7.48 12.12
CA ILE A 73 12.93 -7.68 12.13
C ILE A 73 12.63 -9.16 12.35
N ASP A 74 11.89 -9.45 13.42
CA ASP A 74 11.57 -10.83 13.82
C ASP A 74 10.22 -11.30 13.25
N LEU A 75 9.32 -10.37 12.91
CA LEU A 75 7.98 -10.71 12.46
C LEU A 75 7.48 -9.71 11.43
N VAL A 76 6.90 -10.23 10.35
CA VAL A 76 6.22 -9.43 9.33
C VAL A 76 4.76 -9.83 9.29
N VAL A 77 3.86 -8.86 9.46
CA VAL A 77 2.40 -9.07 9.39
C VAL A 77 1.84 -8.21 8.25
N VAL A 78 1.09 -8.85 7.35
CA VAL A 78 0.49 -8.17 6.21
C VAL A 78 -1.03 -8.38 6.21
N GLY A 79 -1.78 -7.29 6.14
CA GLY A 79 -3.23 -7.32 5.96
C GLY A 79 -3.57 -6.86 4.54
N THR A 80 -4.09 -7.76 3.73
CA THR A 80 -4.54 -7.43 2.37
C THR A 80 -5.67 -8.34 1.92
N MET A 81 -6.57 -7.79 1.11
CA MET A 81 -7.63 -8.53 0.43
C MET A 81 -7.23 -8.90 -1.00
N THR A 82 -6.14 -8.34 -1.51
CA THR A 82 -5.69 -8.49 -2.90
C THR A 82 -4.21 -8.90 -2.95
N PRO A 83 -3.86 -10.09 -2.44
CA PRO A 83 -2.47 -10.56 -2.51
C PRO A 83 -2.07 -10.83 -3.97
N ASP A 84 -0.76 -10.86 -4.23
CA ASP A 84 -0.20 -11.24 -5.53
C ASP A 84 -0.71 -12.63 -5.94
N VAL A 85 -0.53 -13.57 -5.00
CA VAL A 85 -0.99 -14.96 -5.09
C VAL A 85 -1.36 -15.45 -3.69
N VAL A 86 -2.08 -16.55 -3.61
CA VAL A 86 -2.48 -17.13 -2.31
C VAL A 86 -1.27 -17.67 -1.55
N SER A 87 -0.34 -18.32 -2.26
CA SER A 87 0.87 -18.88 -1.68
C SER A 87 2.02 -18.83 -2.69
N PRO A 88 3.21 -18.33 -2.31
CA PRO A 88 3.54 -17.78 -0.99
C PRO A 88 2.77 -16.50 -0.68
N ASN A 89 2.47 -16.23 0.58
CA ASN A 89 1.77 -15.01 0.97
C ASN A 89 2.67 -13.78 0.84
N VAL A 90 2.05 -12.60 0.84
CA VAL A 90 2.78 -11.33 0.66
C VAL A 90 3.85 -11.12 1.74
N GLY A 91 3.59 -11.52 2.99
CA GLY A 91 4.56 -11.42 4.07
C GLY A 91 5.85 -12.20 3.79
N THR A 92 5.71 -13.41 3.24
CA THR A 92 6.86 -14.25 2.84
C THR A 92 7.64 -13.61 1.68
N ILE A 93 6.94 -13.05 0.71
CA ILE A 93 7.57 -12.34 -0.40
C ILE A 93 8.36 -11.14 0.11
N LEU A 94 7.79 -10.36 1.04
CA LEU A 94 8.46 -9.23 1.65
C LEU A 94 9.69 -9.65 2.44
N GLN A 95 9.59 -10.74 3.20
CA GLN A 95 10.71 -11.26 3.98
C GLN A 95 11.92 -11.57 3.09
N GLU A 96 11.68 -12.15 1.93
CA GLU A 96 12.75 -12.44 0.98
C GLU A 96 13.36 -11.16 0.39
N ARG A 97 12.53 -10.17 0.05
CA ARG A 97 12.98 -8.93 -0.61
C ARG A 97 13.65 -7.94 0.34
N LEU A 98 13.25 -7.91 1.59
CA LEU A 98 13.82 -7.05 2.61
C LEU A 98 15.06 -7.70 3.25
#